data_a97cdd86128bf7f6782a341fc0dc46fe
#
_entry.id   a97cdd86128bf7f6782a341fc0dc46fe
#
_cell.length_a   1.000
_cell.length_b   1.000
_cell.length_c   1.000
_cell.angle_alpha   90.00
_cell.angle_beta   90.00
_cell.angle_gamma   90.00
#
_symmetry.space_group_name_H-M   'P 1'
#
loop_
_entity.id
_entity.type
_entity.pdbx_description
1 polymer ?
#
loop_
_entity_poly.entity_id
_entity_poly.type
_entity_poly.pdbx_seq_one_letter_code
_entity_poly.pdbx_strand_id
1 'polypeptide(L)'
;VLVLLSAVFFICFTGFVKYSIVLNIIKNAVGTQQIPPAIVVNLLAALMALNAVWPQIQPGIERVKPYFSQQEKQELNQDVDNDMPKNVTMYSLVSEWSTFFPELLEHAKQKTDKLSEVIELPFNFDKEHDTFKYFVGSLIYDLYKGFELGLKLYIVFVSIDFLIAVILSGVGMTMLSPTVISTPVKLAVFYFSDSWTILFKALG
;
A
#
# COMPACT_ATOMS: atom_id res chain seq x y z
N VAL A 1 4.15 -21.95 -3.24
CA VAL A 1 5.19 -20.99 -3.66
C VAL A 1 4.57 -19.92 -4.55
N LEU A 2 3.89 -20.26 -5.65
CA LEU A 2 3.27 -19.32 -6.60
C LEU A 2 2.30 -18.31 -5.95
N VAL A 3 1.42 -18.78 -5.06
CA VAL A 3 0.47 -17.93 -4.32
C VAL A 3 1.19 -16.90 -3.44
N LEU A 4 2.25 -17.30 -2.76
CA LEU A 4 3.03 -16.41 -1.91
C LEU A 4 3.78 -15.36 -2.73
N LEU A 5 4.32 -15.75 -3.88
CA LEU A 5 4.98 -14.85 -4.82
C LEU A 5 3.99 -13.86 -5.45
N SER A 6 2.80 -14.29 -5.85
CA SER A 6 1.77 -13.40 -6.37
C SER A 6 1.29 -12.41 -5.30
N ALA A 7 1.21 -12.81 -4.03
CA ALA A 7 0.87 -11.92 -2.92
C ALA A 7 1.95 -10.86 -2.69
N VAL A 8 3.23 -11.25 -2.71
CA VAL A 8 4.36 -10.32 -2.60
C VAL A 8 4.35 -9.33 -3.77
N PHE A 9 4.16 -9.83 -4.99
CA PHE A 9 4.04 -9.00 -6.18
C PHE A 9 2.90 -8.00 -6.06
N PHE A 10 1.72 -8.47 -5.65
CA PHE A 10 0.56 -7.61 -5.40
C PHE A 10 0.90 -6.48 -4.40
N ILE A 11 1.48 -6.82 -3.25
CA ILE A 11 1.84 -5.84 -2.21
C ILE A 11 2.79 -4.78 -2.75
N CYS A 12 3.75 -5.18 -3.56
CA CYS A 12 4.81 -4.28 -4.05
C CYS A 12 4.37 -3.36 -5.19
N PHE A 13 3.53 -3.84 -6.11
CA PHE A 13 3.15 -3.06 -7.30
C PHE A 13 1.86 -2.27 -7.16
N THR A 14 0.93 -2.69 -6.29
CA THR A 14 -0.37 -2.03 -6.16
C THR A 14 -0.37 -0.79 -5.26
N GLY A 15 0.74 -0.52 -4.55
CA GLY A 15 0.76 0.55 -3.55
C GLY A 15 -0.01 0.19 -2.26
N PHE A 16 -0.36 -1.09 -2.05
CA PHE A 16 -1.04 -1.57 -0.85
C PHE A 16 -0.38 -1.08 0.44
N VAL A 17 0.95 -1.06 0.48
CA VAL A 17 1.74 -0.60 1.64
C VAL A 17 1.39 0.85 1.99
N LYS A 18 1.31 1.75 1.00
CA LYS A 18 0.94 3.15 1.18
C LYS A 18 -0.43 3.28 1.85
N TYR A 19 -1.45 2.63 1.30
CA TYR A 19 -2.81 2.68 1.83
C TYR A 19 -2.92 2.05 3.24
N SER A 20 -2.27 0.90 3.44
CA SER A 20 -2.28 0.19 4.72
C SER A 20 -1.65 1.04 5.84
N ILE A 21 -0.49 1.66 5.59
CA ILE A 21 0.19 2.52 6.57
C ILE A 21 -0.70 3.70 6.94
N VAL A 22 -1.22 4.43 5.96
CA VAL A 22 -2.02 5.63 6.23
C VAL A 22 -3.28 5.29 7.01
N LEU A 23 -4.03 4.27 6.60
CA LEU A 23 -5.27 3.89 7.28
C LEU A 23 -5.01 3.38 8.71
N ASN A 24 -3.93 2.63 8.94
CA ASN A 24 -3.57 2.17 10.27
C ASN A 24 -3.10 3.33 11.17
N ILE A 25 -2.35 4.29 10.65
CA ILE A 25 -1.96 5.50 11.41
C ILE A 25 -3.21 6.29 11.80
N ILE A 26 -4.15 6.53 10.88
CA ILE A 26 -5.40 7.23 11.16
C ILE A 26 -6.20 6.51 12.24
N LYS A 27 -6.42 5.19 12.08
CA LYS A 27 -7.11 4.38 13.07
C LYS A 27 -6.53 4.56 14.47
N ASN A 28 -5.21 4.47 14.59
CA ASN A 28 -4.51 4.60 15.88
C ASN A 28 -4.57 6.03 16.43
N ALA A 29 -4.43 7.02 15.55
CA ALA A 29 -4.44 8.43 15.91
C ALA A 29 -5.80 8.92 16.42
N VAL A 30 -6.90 8.39 15.86
CA VAL A 30 -8.27 8.69 16.32
C VAL A 30 -8.51 8.14 17.75
N GLY A 31 -7.77 7.09 18.15
CA GLY A 31 -7.93 6.48 19.49
C GLY A 31 -8.92 5.31 19.53
N THR A 32 -9.41 4.87 18.38
CA THR A 32 -10.30 3.70 18.26
C THR A 32 -9.46 2.43 18.10
N GLN A 33 -8.76 2.02 19.17
CA GLN A 33 -7.77 0.94 19.11
C GLN A 33 -8.32 -0.42 18.61
N GLN A 34 -9.59 -0.71 18.85
CA GLN A 34 -10.21 -1.99 18.53
C GLN A 34 -11.21 -1.96 17.36
N ILE A 35 -11.74 -0.80 17.01
CA ILE A 35 -12.76 -0.67 15.97
C ILE A 35 -12.30 0.39 14.94
N PRO A 36 -12.25 0.07 13.63
CA PRO A 36 -12.46 -1.24 13.01
C PRO A 36 -11.30 -2.21 13.27
N PRO A 37 -11.53 -3.54 13.21
CA PRO A 37 -10.46 -4.54 13.29
C PRO A 37 -9.38 -4.33 12.22
N ALA A 38 -8.14 -4.67 12.51
CA ALA A 38 -7.02 -4.47 11.58
C ALA A 38 -7.24 -5.17 10.22
N ILE A 39 -7.90 -6.33 10.23
CA ILE A 39 -8.21 -7.07 9.01
C ILE A 39 -9.14 -6.27 8.07
N VAL A 40 -10.12 -5.55 8.62
CA VAL A 40 -11.04 -4.70 7.82
C VAL A 40 -10.31 -3.51 7.22
N VAL A 41 -9.42 -2.89 8.00
CA VAL A 41 -8.58 -1.77 7.53
C VAL A 41 -7.66 -2.22 6.40
N ASN A 42 -7.02 -3.38 6.54
CA ASN A 42 -6.14 -3.93 5.52
C ASN A 42 -6.90 -4.40 4.27
N LEU A 43 -8.11 -4.94 4.44
CA LEU A 43 -8.97 -5.28 3.30
C LEU A 43 -9.37 -4.02 2.53
N LEU A 44 -9.75 -2.94 3.22
CA LEU A 44 -10.04 -1.65 2.59
C LEU A 44 -8.80 -1.11 1.86
N ALA A 45 -7.62 -1.18 2.47
CA ALA A 45 -6.36 -0.80 1.85
C ALA A 45 -6.10 -1.59 0.56
N ALA A 46 -6.37 -2.90 0.57
CA ALA A 46 -6.20 -3.76 -0.61
C ALA A 46 -7.18 -3.39 -1.74
N LEU A 47 -8.44 -3.13 -1.41
CA LEU A 47 -9.44 -2.71 -2.39
C LEU A 47 -9.10 -1.34 -3.01
N MET A 48 -8.64 -0.40 -2.19
CA MET A 48 -8.18 0.92 -2.67
C MET A 48 -6.97 0.80 -3.57
N ALA A 49 -6.00 -0.02 -3.19
CA ALA A 49 -4.80 -0.29 -3.97
C ALA A 49 -5.13 -0.93 -5.32
N LEU A 50 -6.02 -1.93 -5.33
CA LEU A 50 -6.52 -2.55 -6.57
C LEU A 50 -7.21 -1.54 -7.48
N ASN A 51 -8.10 -0.72 -6.92
CA ASN A 51 -8.81 0.29 -7.71
C ASN A 51 -7.84 1.30 -8.33
N ALA A 52 -6.83 1.74 -7.59
CA ALA A 52 -5.85 2.71 -8.07
C ALA A 52 -4.96 2.16 -9.20
N VAL A 53 -4.59 0.88 -9.14
CA VAL A 53 -3.70 0.26 -10.13
C VAL A 53 -4.46 -0.44 -11.26
N TRP A 54 -5.79 -0.52 -11.17
CA TRP A 54 -6.63 -1.23 -12.13
C TRP A 54 -6.38 -0.85 -13.60
N PRO A 55 -6.24 0.45 -13.96
CA PRO A 55 -5.96 0.85 -15.33
C PRO A 55 -4.65 0.30 -15.90
N GLN A 56 -3.66 0.07 -15.04
CA GLN A 56 -2.35 -0.47 -15.43
C GLN A 56 -2.36 -2.02 -15.51
N ILE A 57 -3.24 -2.66 -14.73
CA ILE A 57 -3.34 -4.14 -14.71
C ILE A 57 -4.22 -4.66 -15.85
N GLN A 58 -5.29 -3.96 -16.20
CA GLN A 58 -6.28 -4.41 -17.16
C GLN A 58 -5.68 -4.86 -18.50
N PRO A 59 -4.76 -4.11 -19.15
CA PRO A 59 -4.16 -4.54 -20.43
C PRO A 59 -3.33 -5.82 -20.28
N GLY A 60 -2.65 -6.00 -19.15
CA GLY A 60 -1.88 -7.20 -18.86
C GLY A 60 -2.76 -8.43 -18.68
N ILE A 61 -3.91 -8.29 -18.00
CA ILE A 61 -4.89 -9.38 -17.85
C ILE A 61 -5.38 -9.84 -19.23
N GLU A 62 -5.65 -8.91 -20.13
CA GLU A 62 -6.08 -9.25 -21.50
C GLU A 62 -5.01 -10.01 -22.29
N ARG A 63 -3.73 -9.67 -22.11
CA ARG A 63 -2.60 -10.39 -22.73
C ARG A 63 -2.43 -11.81 -22.18
N VAL A 64 -2.73 -12.03 -20.90
CA VAL A 64 -2.52 -13.32 -20.23
C VAL A 64 -3.70 -14.28 -20.42
N LYS A 65 -4.92 -13.76 -20.62
CA LYS A 65 -6.14 -14.58 -20.86
C LYS A 65 -5.98 -15.73 -21.85
N PRO A 66 -5.41 -15.54 -23.07
CA PRO A 66 -5.29 -16.61 -24.03
C PRO A 66 -4.40 -17.77 -23.56
N TYR A 67 -3.40 -17.49 -22.72
CA TYR A 67 -2.51 -18.52 -22.15
C TYR A 67 -3.25 -19.42 -21.15
N PHE A 68 -4.10 -18.86 -20.30
CA PHE A 68 -4.93 -19.65 -19.37
C PHE A 68 -5.98 -20.49 -20.12
N SER A 69 -6.58 -19.95 -21.17
CA SER A 69 -7.57 -20.67 -21.98
C SER A 69 -6.97 -21.85 -22.75
N GLN A 70 -5.67 -21.82 -23.04
CA GLN A 70 -4.95 -22.93 -23.68
C GLN A 70 -4.55 -24.00 -22.65
N GLN A 71 -4.13 -23.64 -21.44
CA GLN A 71 -3.81 -24.57 -20.37
C GLN A 71 -5.05 -25.36 -19.89
N GLU A 72 -6.18 -24.67 -19.71
CA GLU A 72 -7.44 -25.35 -19.31
C GLU A 72 -7.89 -26.43 -20.33
N LYS A 73 -7.56 -26.25 -21.62
CA LYS A 73 -7.80 -27.26 -22.67
C LYS A 73 -6.75 -28.38 -22.69
N GLN A 74 -5.55 -28.15 -22.18
CA GLN A 74 -4.48 -29.16 -22.12
C GLN A 74 -4.56 -30.01 -20.84
N GLU A 75 -4.96 -29.43 -19.70
CA GLU A 75 -5.14 -30.17 -18.43
C GLU A 75 -6.28 -31.20 -18.50
N LEU A 76 -7.23 -31.03 -19.43
CA LEU A 76 -8.28 -32.04 -19.68
C LEU A 76 -7.76 -33.29 -20.41
N ASN A 77 -6.51 -33.31 -20.91
CA ASN A 77 -5.97 -34.36 -21.76
C ASN A 77 -4.61 -34.94 -21.40
N GLN A 78 -3.94 -34.52 -20.31
CA GLN A 78 -2.61 -35.07 -19.96
C GLN A 78 -2.35 -35.09 -18.45
N ASP A 79 -1.77 -36.22 -18.00
CA ASP A 79 -1.14 -36.40 -16.70
C ASP A 79 -0.04 -35.34 -16.47
N VAL A 80 -0.11 -34.66 -15.34
CA VAL A 80 0.77 -33.55 -14.97
C VAL A 80 2.17 -34.08 -14.66
N ASP A 81 3.09 -33.91 -15.59
CA ASP A 81 4.52 -34.02 -15.30
C ASP A 81 4.97 -32.71 -14.64
N ASN A 82 5.28 -32.79 -13.36
CA ASN A 82 5.68 -31.68 -12.49
C ASN A 82 7.14 -31.26 -12.73
N ASP A 83 7.49 -30.77 -13.90
CA ASP A 83 8.77 -30.09 -14.13
C ASP A 83 8.64 -28.57 -13.92
N MET A 84 8.55 -28.17 -12.65
CA MET A 84 8.85 -26.79 -12.29
C MET A 84 10.35 -26.52 -12.50
N PRO A 85 10.74 -25.45 -13.19
CA PRO A 85 12.15 -25.08 -13.33
C PRO A 85 12.78 -24.88 -11.96
N LYS A 86 13.83 -25.65 -11.67
CA LYS A 86 14.48 -25.80 -10.35
C LYS A 86 15.20 -24.54 -9.84
N ASN A 87 15.23 -23.44 -10.58
CA ASN A 87 15.91 -22.19 -10.20
C ASN A 87 15.04 -20.96 -10.47
N VAL A 88 13.87 -20.90 -9.80
CA VAL A 88 13.06 -19.68 -9.85
C VAL A 88 13.64 -18.66 -8.87
N THR A 89 14.39 -17.69 -9.38
CA THR A 89 14.89 -16.54 -8.61
C THR A 89 13.84 -15.44 -8.62
N MET A 90 13.75 -14.62 -7.55
CA MET A 90 12.86 -13.43 -7.52
C MET A 90 13.07 -12.53 -8.74
N TYR A 91 14.29 -12.44 -9.23
CA TYR A 91 14.62 -11.69 -10.43
C TYR A 91 13.96 -12.25 -11.69
N SER A 92 14.01 -13.57 -11.92
CA SER A 92 13.37 -14.19 -13.10
C SER A 92 11.84 -14.00 -13.09
N LEU A 93 11.23 -14.09 -11.92
CA LEU A 93 9.80 -13.84 -11.78
C LEU A 93 9.43 -12.40 -12.09
N VAL A 94 10.16 -11.42 -11.54
CA VAL A 94 9.91 -9.99 -11.80
C VAL A 94 10.13 -9.67 -13.29
N SER A 95 11.13 -10.27 -13.94
CA SER A 95 11.39 -10.08 -15.37
C SER A 95 10.30 -10.67 -16.25
N GLU A 96 9.79 -11.86 -15.93
CA GLU A 96 8.68 -12.48 -16.67
C GLU A 96 7.39 -11.68 -16.51
N TRP A 97 7.06 -11.24 -15.28
CA TRP A 97 5.89 -10.41 -15.03
C TRP A 97 5.96 -9.05 -15.73
N SER A 98 7.15 -8.46 -15.84
CA SER A 98 7.33 -7.20 -16.56
C SER A 98 7.02 -7.32 -18.05
N THR A 99 7.14 -8.51 -18.63
CA THR A 99 6.78 -8.77 -20.03
C THR A 99 5.27 -8.74 -20.23
N PHE A 100 4.50 -9.27 -19.29
CA PHE A 100 3.03 -9.25 -19.35
C PHE A 100 2.42 -7.92 -18.90
N PHE A 101 3.08 -7.22 -17.99
CA PHE A 101 2.59 -5.98 -17.39
C PHE A 101 3.59 -4.82 -17.54
N PRO A 102 3.96 -4.41 -18.77
CA PRO A 102 4.91 -3.31 -18.96
C PRO A 102 4.40 -1.98 -18.40
N GLU A 103 3.08 -1.78 -18.32
CA GLU A 103 2.46 -0.59 -17.73
C GLU A 103 2.73 -0.48 -16.22
N LEU A 104 2.77 -1.63 -15.52
CA LEU A 104 3.15 -1.65 -14.10
C LEU A 104 4.63 -1.33 -13.90
N LEU A 105 5.48 -1.81 -14.80
CA LEU A 105 6.91 -1.48 -14.76
C LEU A 105 7.14 0.00 -14.99
N GLU A 106 6.48 0.61 -15.97
CA GLU A 106 6.58 2.05 -16.23
C GLU A 106 6.09 2.87 -15.03
N HIS A 107 4.99 2.45 -14.39
CA HIS A 107 4.50 3.07 -13.17
C HIS A 107 5.48 2.95 -12.01
N ALA A 108 6.13 1.78 -11.85
CA ALA A 108 7.16 1.55 -10.84
C ALA A 108 8.41 2.41 -11.11
N LYS A 109 8.79 2.58 -12.37
CA LYS A 109 9.88 3.47 -12.78
C LYS A 109 9.59 4.92 -12.42
N GLN A 110 8.41 5.44 -12.76
CA GLN A 110 7.99 6.80 -12.42
C GLN A 110 8.02 7.06 -10.91
N LYS A 111 7.60 6.09 -10.09
CA LYS A 111 7.70 6.17 -8.63
C LYS A 111 9.16 6.22 -8.16
N THR A 112 10.01 5.39 -8.74
CA THR A 112 11.44 5.32 -8.40
C THR A 112 12.15 6.62 -8.76
N ASP A 113 11.84 7.19 -9.92
CA ASP A 113 12.41 8.46 -10.36
C ASP A 113 12.01 9.61 -9.42
N LYS A 114 10.73 9.69 -9.04
CA LYS A 114 10.25 10.65 -8.02
C LYS A 114 10.90 10.45 -6.65
N LEU A 115 11.22 9.21 -6.26
CA LEU A 115 11.91 8.93 -5.01
C LEU A 115 13.35 9.41 -5.07
N SER A 116 14.04 9.22 -6.20
CA SER A 116 15.43 9.62 -6.37
C SER A 116 15.65 11.15 -6.33
N GLU A 117 14.59 11.94 -6.60
CA GLU A 117 14.61 13.40 -6.41
C GLU A 117 14.65 13.83 -4.94
N VAL A 118 14.20 12.96 -4.03
CA VAL A 118 14.03 13.26 -2.60
C VAL A 118 15.07 12.55 -1.73
N ILE A 119 15.42 11.32 -2.10
CA ILE A 119 16.30 10.44 -1.31
C ILE A 119 17.28 9.74 -2.25
N GLU A 120 18.57 9.80 -1.93
CA GLU A 120 19.54 8.93 -2.58
C GLU A 120 19.26 7.47 -2.22
N LEU A 121 18.99 6.65 -3.23
CA LEU A 121 18.77 5.22 -3.00
C LEU A 121 20.08 4.56 -2.56
N PRO A 122 20.09 3.82 -1.43
CA PRO A 122 21.30 3.21 -0.88
C PRO A 122 21.79 2.00 -1.70
N PHE A 123 21.23 1.74 -2.88
CA PHE A 123 21.52 0.57 -3.69
C PHE A 123 22.03 1.01 -5.07
N ASN A 124 23.20 0.51 -5.43
CA ASN A 124 23.68 0.52 -6.81
C ASN A 124 23.35 -0.85 -7.41
N PHE A 125 22.30 -0.91 -8.22
CA PHE A 125 22.02 -2.10 -9.03
C PHE A 125 22.76 -1.98 -10.35
N ASP A 126 23.39 -3.09 -10.80
CA ASP A 126 23.96 -3.18 -12.13
C ASP A 126 22.84 -3.03 -13.18
N LYS A 127 23.21 -2.55 -14.37
CA LYS A 127 22.25 -2.31 -15.47
C LYS A 127 21.43 -3.55 -15.86
N GLU A 128 21.94 -4.75 -15.59
CA GLU A 128 21.22 -6.00 -15.82
C GLU A 128 20.01 -6.20 -14.88
N HIS A 129 19.96 -5.45 -13.76
CA HIS A 129 18.92 -5.58 -12.72
C HIS A 129 17.97 -4.38 -12.64
N ASP A 130 17.84 -3.60 -13.71
CA ASP A 130 17.00 -2.38 -13.71
C ASP A 130 15.54 -2.65 -13.32
N THR A 131 14.96 -3.77 -13.75
CA THR A 131 13.59 -4.14 -13.41
C THR A 131 13.43 -4.35 -11.89
N PHE A 132 14.39 -5.00 -11.25
CA PHE A 132 14.37 -5.20 -9.80
C PHE A 132 14.59 -3.89 -9.03
N LYS A 133 15.41 -2.99 -9.56
CA LYS A 133 15.59 -1.63 -9.03
C LYS A 133 14.27 -0.88 -8.98
N TYR A 134 13.50 -0.89 -10.07
CA TYR A 134 12.21 -0.21 -10.11
C TYR A 134 11.17 -0.85 -9.18
N PHE A 135 11.23 -2.18 -9.02
CA PHE A 135 10.41 -2.89 -8.06
C PHE A 135 10.69 -2.43 -6.62
N VAL A 136 11.95 -2.44 -6.18
CA VAL A 136 12.35 -2.01 -4.83
C VAL A 136 12.11 -0.51 -4.65
N GLY A 137 12.45 0.31 -5.64
CA GLY A 137 12.22 1.75 -5.60
C GLY A 137 10.75 2.14 -5.46
N SER A 138 9.87 1.47 -6.18
CA SER A 138 8.42 1.66 -6.07
C SER A 138 7.90 1.32 -4.67
N LEU A 139 8.37 0.22 -4.07
CA LEU A 139 8.00 -0.16 -2.71
C LEU A 139 8.45 0.87 -1.68
N ILE A 140 9.71 1.34 -1.79
CA ILE A 140 10.25 2.37 -0.90
C ILE A 140 9.50 3.69 -1.07
N TYR A 141 9.13 4.06 -2.31
CA TYR A 141 8.33 5.25 -2.58
C TYR A 141 6.95 5.17 -1.90
N ASP A 142 6.26 4.04 -2.02
CA ASP A 142 4.96 3.83 -1.39
C ASP A 142 5.05 3.84 0.14
N LEU A 143 6.12 3.28 0.70
CA LEU A 143 6.42 3.35 2.13
C LEU A 143 6.64 4.80 2.57
N TYR A 144 7.50 5.53 1.87
CA TYR A 144 7.80 6.95 2.15
C TYR A 144 6.53 7.80 2.09
N LYS A 145 5.74 7.68 1.02
CA LYS A 145 4.49 8.43 0.86
C LYS A 145 3.43 8.05 1.90
N GLY A 146 3.34 6.78 2.26
CA GLY A 146 2.46 6.31 3.32
C GLY A 146 2.80 6.94 4.67
N PHE A 147 4.07 6.96 5.04
CA PHE A 147 4.53 7.62 6.26
C PHE A 147 4.37 9.13 6.20
N GLU A 148 4.74 9.78 5.10
CA GLU A 148 4.59 11.24 4.95
C GLU A 148 3.14 11.68 5.20
N LEU A 149 2.18 11.06 4.53
CA LEU A 149 0.76 11.37 4.67
C LEU A 149 0.22 10.98 6.06
N GLY A 150 0.57 9.78 6.52
CA GLY A 150 0.12 9.29 7.82
C GLY A 150 0.61 10.16 8.98
N LEU A 151 1.88 10.58 8.95
CA LEU A 151 2.44 11.45 9.99
C LEU A 151 1.85 12.86 9.95
N LYS A 152 1.58 13.44 8.77
CA LYS A 152 0.89 14.73 8.67
C LYS A 152 -0.47 14.70 9.37
N LEU A 153 -1.24 13.65 9.16
CA LEU A 153 -2.54 13.47 9.83
C LEU A 153 -2.37 13.17 11.32
N TYR A 154 -1.40 12.35 11.69
CA TYR A 154 -1.11 12.02 13.08
C TYR A 154 -0.80 13.26 13.91
N ILE A 155 0.01 14.19 13.39
CA ILE A 155 0.35 15.44 14.08
C ILE A 155 -0.91 16.27 14.39
N VAL A 156 -1.86 16.33 13.46
CA VAL A 156 -3.14 17.04 13.68
C VAL A 156 -3.90 16.40 14.86
N PHE A 157 -4.02 15.07 14.87
CA PHE A 157 -4.74 14.36 15.94
C PHE A 157 -4.06 14.47 17.30
N VAL A 158 -2.72 14.41 17.34
CA VAL A 158 -1.95 14.60 18.59
C VAL A 158 -2.11 16.03 19.11
N SER A 159 -2.17 17.03 18.23
CA SER A 159 -2.44 18.41 18.62
C SER A 159 -3.81 18.58 19.30
N ILE A 160 -4.82 17.85 18.83
CA ILE A 160 -6.15 17.82 19.48
C ILE A 160 -6.04 17.16 20.87
N ASP A 161 -5.33 16.03 21.01
CA ASP A 161 -5.12 15.38 22.30
C ASP A 161 -4.45 16.33 23.30
N PHE A 162 -3.41 17.02 22.85
CA PHE A 162 -2.68 17.97 23.67
C PHE A 162 -3.58 19.14 24.11
N LEU A 163 -4.35 19.71 23.18
CA LEU A 163 -5.28 20.80 23.49
C LEU A 163 -6.32 20.37 24.54
N ILE A 164 -6.92 19.20 24.39
CA ILE A 164 -7.90 18.68 25.33
C ILE A 164 -7.24 18.43 26.71
N ALA A 165 -6.03 17.87 26.74
CA ALA A 165 -5.30 17.65 28.00
C ALA A 165 -5.02 18.96 28.75
N VAL A 166 -4.64 20.02 28.04
CA VAL A 166 -4.42 21.34 28.62
C VAL A 166 -5.71 21.94 29.19
N ILE A 167 -6.82 21.85 28.45
CA ILE A 167 -8.14 22.34 28.89
C ILE A 167 -8.57 21.59 30.16
N LEU A 168 -8.51 20.26 30.19
CA LEU A 168 -8.89 19.46 31.34
C LEU A 168 -8.03 19.76 32.57
N SER A 169 -6.74 19.93 32.39
CA SER A 169 -5.83 20.33 33.46
C SER A 169 -6.19 21.72 33.99
N GLY A 170 -6.51 22.67 33.11
CA GLY A 170 -6.88 24.04 33.50
C GLY A 170 -8.20 24.13 34.29
N VAL A 171 -9.14 23.21 34.05
CA VAL A 171 -10.43 23.10 34.77
C VAL A 171 -10.27 22.27 36.05
N GLY A 172 -9.11 21.66 36.29
CA GLY A 172 -8.88 20.81 37.45
C GLY A 172 -9.39 19.38 37.37
N MET A 173 -9.82 18.96 36.16
CA MET A 173 -10.36 17.62 35.90
C MET A 173 -9.23 16.60 35.63
N THR A 174 -8.32 16.42 36.57
CA THR A 174 -7.12 15.57 36.41
C THR A 174 -7.41 14.07 36.43
N MET A 175 -8.59 13.66 36.90
CA MET A 175 -9.00 12.24 36.96
C MET A 175 -9.59 11.72 35.65
N LEU A 176 -9.99 12.59 34.72
CA LEU A 176 -10.53 12.19 33.42
C LEU A 176 -9.40 11.96 32.42
N SER A 177 -9.41 10.77 31.79
CA SER A 177 -8.50 10.52 30.68
C SER A 177 -8.80 11.46 29.49
N PRO A 178 -7.84 12.23 29.00
CA PRO A 178 -8.05 13.12 27.85
C PRO A 178 -8.61 12.40 26.62
N THR A 179 -8.28 11.13 26.43
CA THR A 179 -8.73 10.33 25.28
C THR A 179 -10.24 10.14 25.22
N VAL A 180 -10.93 10.14 26.35
CA VAL A 180 -12.40 9.98 26.41
C VAL A 180 -13.10 11.17 25.72
N ILE A 181 -12.56 12.36 25.85
CA ILE A 181 -13.11 13.59 25.25
C ILE A 181 -12.49 13.84 23.87
N SER A 182 -11.20 13.56 23.69
CA SER A 182 -10.53 13.84 22.41
C SER A 182 -10.98 12.93 21.27
N THR A 183 -11.33 11.67 21.56
CA THR A 183 -11.79 10.73 20.52
C THR A 183 -13.03 11.24 19.77
N PRO A 184 -14.17 11.62 20.43
CA PRO A 184 -15.31 12.18 19.71
C PRO A 184 -14.99 13.52 19.03
N VAL A 185 -14.13 14.35 19.61
CA VAL A 185 -13.70 15.61 18.97
C VAL A 185 -12.90 15.35 17.70
N LYS A 186 -11.97 14.40 17.73
CA LYS A 186 -11.21 13.98 16.54
C LYS A 186 -12.10 13.46 15.42
N LEU A 187 -13.08 12.62 15.76
CA LEU A 187 -14.06 12.12 14.80
C LEU A 187 -14.89 13.25 14.19
N ALA A 188 -15.34 14.20 15.01
CA ALA A 188 -16.06 15.37 14.53
C ALA A 188 -15.19 16.24 13.61
N VAL A 189 -13.96 16.55 14.00
CA VAL A 189 -13.02 17.32 13.16
C VAL A 189 -12.77 16.60 11.85
N PHE A 190 -12.53 15.28 11.88
CA PHE A 190 -12.28 14.50 10.69
C PHE A 190 -13.47 14.47 9.73
N TYR A 191 -14.68 14.40 10.27
CA TYR A 191 -15.92 14.43 9.49
C TYR A 191 -16.20 15.81 8.89
N PHE A 192 -16.16 16.86 9.72
CA PHE A 192 -16.50 18.23 9.26
C PHE A 192 -15.45 18.90 8.39
N SER A 193 -14.19 18.48 8.47
CA SER A 193 -13.10 18.99 7.62
C SER A 193 -13.04 18.33 6.24
N ASP A 194 -13.98 17.45 5.90
CA ASP A 194 -13.94 16.65 4.67
C ASP A 194 -12.61 15.89 4.45
N SER A 195 -12.00 15.48 5.58
CA SER A 195 -10.69 14.83 5.59
C SER A 195 -10.67 13.54 4.77
N TRP A 196 -11.81 12.87 4.60
CA TRP A 196 -11.93 11.70 3.73
C TRP A 196 -11.61 12.04 2.28
N THR A 197 -12.20 13.09 1.74
CA THR A 197 -11.96 13.52 0.35
C THR A 197 -10.51 13.95 0.15
N ILE A 198 -9.94 14.69 1.12
CA ILE A 198 -8.53 15.10 1.08
C ILE A 198 -7.61 13.87 1.11
N LEU A 199 -7.91 12.90 1.99
CA LEU A 199 -7.16 11.67 2.12
C LEU A 199 -7.17 10.85 0.83
N PHE A 200 -8.35 10.61 0.27
CA PHE A 200 -8.47 9.83 -0.97
C PHE A 200 -7.79 10.50 -2.15
N LYS A 201 -7.89 11.82 -2.29
CA LYS A 201 -7.16 12.58 -3.31
C LYS A 201 -5.64 12.53 -3.13
N ALA A 202 -5.16 12.53 -1.90
CA ALA A 202 -3.72 12.47 -1.62
C ALA A 202 -3.15 11.05 -1.79
N LEU A 203 -3.99 10.02 -1.66
CA LEU A 203 -3.61 8.61 -1.83
C LEU A 203 -3.72 8.14 -3.29
N GLY A 204 -4.61 8.67 -4.09
CA GLY A 204 -4.81 8.34 -5.52
C GLY A 204 -3.88 9.15 -6.39
#